data_dfd20cebd0309cc3358ea927b3b97031
#
_entry.id   dfd20cebd0309cc3358ea927b3b97031
#
_cell.length_a   1.000
_cell.length_b   1.000
_cell.length_c   1.000
_cell.angle_alpha   90.00
_cell.angle_beta   90.00
_cell.angle_gamma   90.00
#
_symmetry.space_group_name_H-M   'P 1'
#
loop_
_entity.id
_entity.type
_entity.pdbx_description
1 polymer ?
#
loop_
_entity_poly.entity_id
_entity_poly.type
_entity_poly.pdbx_seq_one_letter_code
_entity_poly.pdbx_strand_id
1 'polypeptide(L)'
;MVRASLVKVLTHHRTERGMRVEEHAARCVRRGEVHELVSTDQWDPRPGARIDRVGFLGFAELVCGGVIDRGDLVSIGDVPVGTVLGFDACHLPNHYNILIHTLRPVSGRDLRLRPEARVTFVQGPDEGALGPKD
;
A
#
# COMPACT_ATOMS: atom_id res chain seq x y z
N MET A 1 14.64 3.04 -2.62
CA MET A 1 13.71 3.02 -1.48
C MET A 1 12.91 4.31 -1.46
N VAL A 2 11.61 4.17 -1.27
CA VAL A 2 10.72 5.32 -1.12
C VAL A 2 10.34 5.45 0.35
N ARG A 3 10.33 6.67 0.86
CA ARG A 3 10.01 6.93 2.27
C ARG A 3 8.87 7.91 2.38
N ALA A 4 8.06 7.70 3.42
CA ALA A 4 6.93 8.56 3.73
C ALA A 4 6.78 8.67 5.24
N SER A 5 5.96 9.60 5.67
CA SER A 5 5.62 9.81 7.07
C SER A 5 4.12 9.60 7.24
N LEU A 6 3.73 8.82 8.22
CA LEU A 6 2.32 8.56 8.48
C LEU A 6 1.71 9.80 9.12
N VAL A 7 0.80 10.46 8.42
CA VAL A 7 0.22 11.70 8.91
C VAL A 7 -1.13 11.50 9.59
N LYS A 8 -1.76 10.36 9.34
CA LYS A 8 -3.01 10.02 10.01
C LYS A 8 -3.13 8.51 10.13
N VAL A 9 -3.50 8.05 11.30
CA VAL A 9 -3.77 6.62 11.56
C VAL A 9 -5.26 6.38 11.38
N LEU A 10 -5.62 5.34 10.63
CA LEU A 10 -7.01 4.96 10.44
C LEU A 10 -7.32 3.72 11.26
N THR A 11 -8.62 3.49 11.50
CA THR A 11 -9.02 2.56 12.56
C THR A 11 -10.07 1.54 12.15
N HIS A 12 -10.49 1.56 10.89
CA HIS A 12 -11.67 0.76 10.50
C HIS A 12 -11.35 -0.24 9.39
N HIS A 13 -12.32 -1.09 9.13
CA HIS A 13 -12.28 -2.16 8.12
C HIS A 13 -13.53 -2.08 7.27
N ARG A 14 -13.45 -2.65 6.06
CA ARG A 14 -14.61 -2.84 5.21
C ARG A 14 -14.54 -4.23 4.60
N THR A 15 -15.69 -4.82 4.31
CA THR A 15 -15.78 -6.13 3.66
C THR A 15 -16.28 -6.04 2.23
N GLU A 16 -16.81 -4.88 1.83
CA GLU A 16 -17.32 -4.67 0.49
C GLU A 16 -16.91 -3.29 0.02
N ARG A 17 -15.60 -3.02 0.05
CA ARG A 17 -15.09 -1.69 -0.28
C ARG A 17 -15.20 -1.38 -1.77
N GLY A 18 -15.02 -2.39 -2.63
CA GLY A 18 -15.17 -2.19 -4.06
C GLY A 18 -14.03 -1.43 -4.72
N MET A 19 -12.82 -1.53 -4.18
CA MET A 19 -11.66 -0.96 -4.86
C MET A 19 -11.34 -1.77 -6.10
N ARG A 20 -10.72 -1.13 -7.09
CA ARG A 20 -10.33 -1.76 -8.34
C ARG A 20 -8.84 -1.58 -8.56
N VAL A 21 -8.16 -2.67 -8.87
CA VAL A 21 -6.73 -2.63 -9.13
C VAL A 21 -6.49 -1.90 -10.44
N GLU A 22 -5.62 -0.89 -10.39
CA GLU A 22 -5.25 -0.11 -11.56
C GLU A 22 -4.43 -0.93 -12.54
N GLU A 23 -4.43 -0.48 -13.79
CA GLU A 23 -3.74 -1.15 -14.88
C GLU A 23 -2.24 -1.24 -14.65
N HIS A 24 -1.63 -0.19 -14.13
CA HIS A 24 -0.19 -0.13 -13.97
C HIS A 24 0.23 -0.67 -12.62
N ALA A 25 1.30 -1.46 -12.62
CA ALA A 25 1.83 -2.08 -11.42
C ALA A 25 2.73 -1.15 -10.62
N ALA A 26 3.06 0.02 -11.17
CA ALA A 26 4.00 0.95 -10.57
C ALA A 26 3.46 2.36 -10.64
N ARG A 27 3.84 3.19 -9.66
CA ARG A 27 3.47 4.61 -9.64
C ARG A 27 4.70 5.43 -9.31
N CYS A 28 4.93 6.47 -10.09
CA CYS A 28 5.91 7.49 -9.73
C CYS A 28 5.28 8.41 -8.70
N VAL A 29 6.00 8.68 -7.63
CA VAL A 29 5.51 9.55 -6.56
C VAL A 29 6.51 10.66 -6.31
N ARG A 30 6.02 11.77 -5.78
CA ARG A 30 6.82 12.94 -5.48
C ARG A 30 6.73 13.31 -4.01
N ARG A 31 7.78 13.96 -3.52
CA ARG A 31 7.75 14.55 -2.18
C ARG A 31 6.50 15.41 -2.02
N GLY A 32 5.83 15.26 -0.89
CA GLY A 32 4.67 16.06 -0.54
C GLY A 32 3.33 15.45 -0.95
N GLU A 33 3.34 14.45 -1.82
CA GLU A 33 2.08 13.75 -2.12
C GLU A 33 1.62 12.97 -0.91
N VAL A 34 0.30 12.94 -0.73
CA VAL A 34 -0.33 12.19 0.36
C VAL A 34 -1.20 11.10 -0.24
N HIS A 35 -0.99 9.87 0.18
CA HIS A 35 -1.76 8.75 -0.32
C HIS A 35 -2.24 7.87 0.82
N GLU A 36 -3.34 7.17 0.60
CA GLU A 36 -3.91 6.29 1.60
C GLU A 36 -3.30 4.90 1.50
N LEU A 37 -2.97 4.31 2.66
CA LEU A 37 -2.44 2.96 2.74
C LEU A 37 -3.56 2.03 3.20
N VAL A 38 -3.80 0.98 2.45
CA VAL A 38 -4.91 0.06 2.68
C VAL A 38 -4.38 -1.37 2.64
N SER A 39 -4.71 -2.17 3.65
CA SER A 39 -4.32 -3.58 3.69
C SER A 39 -5.44 -4.45 3.14
N THR A 40 -5.07 -5.59 2.58
CA THR A 40 -6.04 -6.60 2.12
C THR A 40 -5.38 -7.98 2.12
N ASP A 41 -6.19 -9.01 2.35
CA ASP A 41 -5.73 -10.38 2.23
C ASP A 41 -5.98 -10.96 0.84
N GLN A 42 -6.54 -10.17 -0.07
CA GLN A 42 -6.76 -10.61 -1.44
C GLN A 42 -5.51 -10.33 -2.26
N TRP A 43 -5.00 -11.35 -2.95
CA TRP A 43 -3.91 -11.17 -3.88
C TRP A 43 -4.46 -11.40 -5.28
N ASP A 44 -4.91 -10.33 -5.91
CA ASP A 44 -5.40 -10.38 -7.28
C ASP A 44 -4.89 -9.13 -8.00
N PRO A 45 -3.71 -9.22 -8.65
CA PRO A 45 -3.11 -8.06 -9.29
C PRO A 45 -3.66 -7.77 -10.68
N ARG A 46 -4.65 -8.52 -11.15
CA ARG A 46 -5.17 -8.29 -12.50
C ARG A 46 -5.81 -6.92 -12.60
N PRO A 47 -5.60 -6.20 -13.70
CA PRO A 47 -6.26 -4.91 -13.90
C PRO A 47 -7.77 -5.04 -13.76
N GLY A 48 -8.38 -4.14 -12.99
CA GLY A 48 -9.81 -4.15 -12.75
C GLY A 48 -10.28 -5.13 -11.69
N ALA A 49 -9.39 -5.91 -11.10
CA ALA A 49 -9.78 -6.85 -10.04
C ALA A 49 -10.40 -6.09 -8.88
N ARG A 50 -11.46 -6.67 -8.32
CA ARG A 50 -12.18 -6.04 -7.22
C ARG A 50 -11.58 -6.44 -5.89
N ILE A 51 -11.24 -5.46 -5.08
CA ILE A 51 -10.68 -5.66 -3.74
C ILE A 51 -11.70 -5.13 -2.74
N ASP A 52 -12.22 -6.02 -1.93
CA ASP A 52 -13.33 -5.72 -1.01
C ASP A 52 -12.96 -5.79 0.46
N ARG A 53 -12.21 -6.81 0.85
CA ARG A 53 -11.87 -7.00 2.26
C ARG A 53 -10.61 -6.20 2.57
N VAL A 54 -10.78 -5.10 3.29
CA VAL A 54 -9.69 -4.17 3.51
C VAL A 54 -9.66 -3.69 4.96
N GLY A 55 -8.46 -3.30 5.39
CA GLY A 55 -8.25 -2.55 6.62
C GLY A 55 -7.56 -1.25 6.24
N PHE A 56 -7.94 -0.17 6.88
CA PHE A 56 -7.39 1.16 6.56
C PHE A 56 -6.25 1.45 7.51
N LEU A 57 -5.03 1.55 6.95
CA LEU A 57 -3.83 1.76 7.76
C LEU A 57 -3.65 3.23 8.11
N GLY A 58 -3.78 4.12 7.14
CA GLY A 58 -3.60 5.53 7.38
C GLY A 58 -3.27 6.27 6.09
N PHE A 59 -2.98 7.57 6.26
CA PHE A 59 -2.49 8.40 5.17
C PHE A 59 -1.01 8.66 5.38
N ALA A 60 -0.24 8.63 4.32
CA ALA A 60 1.20 8.85 4.37
C ALA A 60 1.60 9.95 3.41
N GLU A 61 2.46 10.85 3.88
CA GLU A 61 3.01 11.92 3.06
C GLU A 61 4.41 11.52 2.60
N LEU A 62 4.66 11.56 1.30
CA LEU A 62 5.93 11.18 0.73
C LEU A 62 7.01 12.20 1.13
N VAL A 63 8.14 11.70 1.65
CA VAL A 63 9.25 12.58 2.03
C VAL A 63 10.37 12.57 0.99
N CYS A 64 10.27 11.71 -0.02
CA CYS A 64 11.17 11.72 -1.17
C CYS A 64 10.43 11.19 -2.39
N GLY A 65 10.91 11.55 -3.56
CA GLY A 65 10.35 11.01 -4.79
C GLY A 65 10.88 9.62 -5.08
N GLY A 66 10.24 8.94 -6.00
CA GLY A 66 10.67 7.62 -6.44
C GLY A 66 9.56 6.85 -7.11
N VAL A 67 9.72 5.54 -7.18
CA VAL A 67 8.73 4.65 -7.79
C VAL A 67 8.34 3.61 -6.76
N ILE A 68 7.04 3.43 -6.60
CA ILE A 68 6.49 2.35 -5.78
C ILE A 68 5.98 1.29 -6.74
N ASP A 69 6.46 0.05 -6.57
CA ASP A 69 6.14 -1.07 -7.45
C ASP A 69 5.37 -2.15 -6.72
N ARG A 70 4.53 -2.86 -7.48
CA ARG A 70 3.97 -4.11 -6.98
C ARG A 70 5.14 -5.00 -6.54
N GLY A 71 5.01 -5.61 -5.37
CA GLY A 71 6.06 -6.46 -4.82
C GLY A 71 6.99 -5.75 -3.85
N ASP A 72 6.92 -4.42 -3.76
CA ASP A 72 7.73 -3.71 -2.78
C ASP A 72 7.30 -4.10 -1.37
N LEU A 73 8.29 -4.22 -0.48
CA LEU A 73 8.05 -4.54 0.93
C LEU A 73 7.76 -3.25 1.67
N VAL A 74 6.69 -3.26 2.47
CA VAL A 74 6.24 -2.09 3.21
C VAL A 74 6.45 -2.31 4.68
N SER A 75 7.12 -1.35 5.33
CA SER A 75 7.27 -1.33 6.79
C SER A 75 6.80 0.02 7.32
N ILE A 76 6.23 0.03 8.51
CA ILE A 76 5.81 1.27 9.18
C ILE A 76 6.40 1.25 10.58
N GLY A 77 7.25 2.23 10.89
CA GLY A 77 8.09 2.16 12.06
C GLY A 77 9.00 0.95 11.90
N ASP A 78 9.05 0.10 12.90
CA ASP A 78 9.81 -1.14 12.82
C ASP A 78 8.92 -2.35 12.52
N VAL A 79 7.68 -2.12 12.09
CA VAL A 79 6.71 -3.18 11.85
C VAL A 79 6.66 -3.51 10.37
N PRO A 80 7.04 -4.74 9.97
CA PRO A 80 6.80 -5.17 8.59
C PRO A 80 5.29 -5.32 8.40
N VAL A 81 4.75 -4.69 7.37
CA VAL A 81 3.31 -4.69 7.15
C VAL A 81 2.91 -5.69 6.09
N GLY A 82 3.54 -5.62 4.93
CA GLY A 82 3.17 -6.49 3.83
C GLY A 82 3.84 -6.08 2.54
N THR A 83 3.21 -6.44 1.43
CA THR A 83 3.78 -6.29 0.09
C THR A 83 2.81 -5.49 -0.78
N VAL A 84 3.31 -4.55 -1.55
CA VAL A 84 2.46 -3.76 -2.43
C VAL A 84 1.80 -4.68 -3.46
N LEU A 85 0.47 -4.65 -3.48
CA LEU A 85 -0.34 -5.35 -4.47
C LEU A 85 -0.55 -4.48 -5.71
N GLY A 86 -0.81 -3.22 -5.51
CA GLY A 86 -1.13 -2.31 -6.59
C GLY A 86 -1.77 -1.04 -6.05
N PHE A 87 -2.55 -0.41 -6.91
CA PHE A 87 -3.10 0.90 -6.62
C PHE A 87 -4.56 0.96 -7.05
N ASP A 88 -5.34 1.79 -6.36
CA ASP A 88 -6.72 2.06 -6.71
C ASP A 88 -6.89 3.57 -6.80
N ALA A 89 -7.53 4.05 -7.85
CA ALA A 89 -7.62 5.47 -8.16
C ALA A 89 -9.00 6.07 -7.90
N CYS A 90 -9.83 5.44 -7.07
CA CYS A 90 -11.22 5.89 -6.89
C CYS A 90 -11.31 7.27 -6.25
N HIS A 91 -10.26 7.77 -5.63
CA HIS A 91 -10.26 9.10 -4.99
C HIS A 91 -9.44 10.13 -5.76
N LEU A 92 -9.02 9.84 -6.99
CA LEU A 92 -8.34 10.84 -7.80
C LEU A 92 -9.30 11.99 -8.14
N PRO A 93 -8.77 13.20 -8.25
CA PRO A 93 -7.36 13.58 -8.23
C PRO A 93 -6.79 13.79 -6.83
N ASN A 94 -7.53 13.49 -5.78
CA ASN A 94 -7.10 13.77 -4.42
C ASN A 94 -5.93 12.90 -4.00
N HIS A 95 -6.08 11.59 -4.11
CA HIS A 95 -5.00 10.65 -3.75
C HIS A 95 -5.26 9.28 -4.36
N TYR A 96 -4.22 8.44 -4.36
CA TYR A 96 -4.36 7.02 -4.65
C TYR A 96 -4.54 6.25 -3.36
N ASN A 97 -5.13 5.07 -3.48
CA ASN A 97 -5.08 4.07 -2.42
C ASN A 97 -3.96 3.11 -2.79
N ILE A 98 -2.97 2.98 -1.93
CA ILE A 98 -1.88 2.02 -2.12
C ILE A 98 -2.33 0.75 -1.42
N LEU A 99 -2.54 -0.31 -2.22
CA LEU A 99 -3.04 -1.58 -1.72
C LEU A 99 -1.86 -2.43 -1.28
N ILE A 100 -1.89 -2.89 -0.03
CA ILE A 100 -0.80 -3.66 0.58
C ILE A 100 -1.36 -5.00 0.98
N HIS A 101 -0.77 -6.07 0.44
CA HIS A 101 -1.20 -7.43 0.76
C HIS A 101 -0.65 -7.84 2.11
N THR A 102 -1.53 -8.36 2.96
CA THR A 102 -1.22 -8.83 4.30
C THR A 102 -1.90 -10.19 4.51
N LEU A 103 -1.52 -10.90 5.58
CA LEU A 103 -2.15 -12.18 5.88
C LEU A 103 -3.64 -12.03 6.17
N ARG A 104 -4.01 -10.90 6.77
CA ARG A 104 -5.42 -10.56 7.04
C ARG A 104 -5.52 -9.05 6.96
N PRO A 105 -6.71 -8.51 6.69
CA PRO A 105 -6.88 -7.06 6.71
C PRO A 105 -6.59 -6.53 8.11
N VAL A 106 -5.79 -5.47 8.18
CA VAL A 106 -5.44 -4.81 9.44
C VAL A 106 -5.58 -3.31 9.27
N SER A 107 -6.04 -2.64 10.33
CA SER A 107 -6.08 -1.19 10.36
C SER A 107 -4.82 -0.64 11.01
N GLY A 108 -4.63 0.66 10.93
CA GLY A 108 -3.54 1.30 11.66
C GLY A 108 -3.67 1.09 13.16
N ARG A 109 -4.91 1.09 13.65
CA ARG A 109 -5.17 0.82 15.06
C ARG A 109 -4.77 -0.60 15.44
N ASP A 110 -5.08 -1.58 14.60
CA ASP A 110 -4.72 -2.98 14.87
C ASP A 110 -3.23 -3.14 15.04
N LEU A 111 -2.44 -2.43 14.26
CA LEU A 111 -0.99 -2.48 14.32
C LEU A 111 -0.41 -1.47 15.32
N ARG A 112 -1.26 -0.71 16.00
CA ARG A 112 -0.85 0.30 16.96
C ARG A 112 0.11 1.33 16.36
N LEU A 113 -0.19 1.73 15.14
CA LEU A 113 0.63 2.71 14.45
C LEU A 113 0.47 4.09 15.09
N ARG A 114 1.49 4.93 14.92
CA ARG A 114 1.49 6.28 15.48
C ARG A 114 1.67 7.30 14.36
N PRO A 115 1.09 8.49 14.51
CA PRO A 115 1.40 9.59 13.59
C PRO A 115 2.89 9.85 13.56
N GLU A 116 3.39 10.27 12.41
CA GLU A 116 4.80 10.55 12.12
C GLU A 116 5.67 9.31 12.07
N ALA A 117 5.10 8.11 12.19
CA ALA A 117 5.87 6.88 11.99
C ALA A 117 6.42 6.85 10.57
N ARG A 118 7.65 6.34 10.42
CA ARG A 118 8.29 6.24 9.11
C ARG A 118 7.68 5.09 8.33
N VAL A 119 7.30 5.37 7.09
CA VAL A 119 6.84 4.36 6.14
C VAL A 119 7.94 4.16 5.11
N THR A 120 8.32 2.90 4.85
CA THR A 120 9.32 2.61 3.83
C THR A 120 8.76 1.60 2.83
N PHE A 121 9.08 1.86 1.56
CA PHE A 121 8.80 0.95 0.45
C PHE A 121 10.15 0.52 -0.11
N VAL A 122 10.49 -0.74 0.06
CA VAL A 122 11.79 -1.27 -0.34
C VAL A 122 11.55 -2.31 -1.42
N GLN A 123 12.33 -2.24 -2.49
CA GLN A 123 12.20 -3.20 -3.58
C GLN A 123 12.28 -4.61 -3.01
N GLY A 124 11.25 -5.41 -3.32
CA GLY A 124 11.21 -6.80 -2.92
C GLY A 124 12.10 -7.65 -3.81
N PRO A 125 12.14 -8.96 -3.55
CA PRO A 125 12.93 -9.86 -4.39
C PRO A 125 12.46 -9.76 -5.83
N ASP A 126 13.41 -9.70 -6.75
CA ASP A 126 13.11 -9.73 -8.16
C ASP A 126 12.50 -11.08 -8.50
N GLU A 127 11.36 -11.07 -9.19
CA GLU A 127 10.70 -12.32 -9.56
C GLU A 127 11.59 -13.21 -10.41
N GLY A 128 12.36 -12.60 -11.29
CA GLY A 128 13.30 -13.36 -12.11
C GLY A 128 14.37 -14.01 -11.27
N ALA A 129 14.83 -13.35 -10.20
CA ALA A 129 15.84 -13.89 -9.31
C ALA A 129 15.27 -15.01 -8.45
N LEU A 130 13.99 -15.05 -8.23
CA LEU A 130 13.35 -16.10 -7.46
C LEU A 130 13.00 -17.31 -8.32
N GLY A 131 13.42 -17.28 -9.57
CA GLY A 131 13.17 -18.37 -10.50
C GLY A 131 11.93 -18.12 -11.34
N PRO A 132 11.66 -19.03 -12.28
CA PRO A 132 10.52 -18.84 -13.18
C PRO A 132 9.27 -18.87 -12.36
N LYS A 133 8.59 -17.80 -12.44
CA LYS A 133 7.30 -17.68 -11.81
C LYS A 133 6.23 -18.10 -12.74
N ASP A 134 6.70 -18.27 -13.80
CA ASP A 134 5.93 -18.65 -14.90
C ASP A 134 5.98 -20.08 -15.15
#